data_9ba4070a2943491202df2cbeb0e89c5d
#
_entry.id   9ba4070a2943491202df2cbeb0e89c5d
#
_cell.length_a   1.000
_cell.length_b   1.000
_cell.length_c   1.000
_cell.angle_alpha   90.00
_cell.angle_beta   90.00
_cell.angle_gamma   90.00
#
_symmetry.space_group_name_H-M   'P 1'
#
loop_
_entity.id
_entity.type
_entity.pdbx_description
1 polymer ?
#
loop_
_entity_poly.entity_id
_entity_poly.type
_entity_poly.pdbx_seq_one_letter_code
_entity_poly.pdbx_strand_id
1 'polypeptide(L)'
;MRIVISKDNDKLYRSELLSYDPSMEIIALNPLDSNDPDWETIPESDALFMCYQFLFAARDNPKIHDALLSLAKRMKFLQSGFAGMDAPILQDVLKIENVHIANASSVYAIPIAHYVFSQILRWNKRIDHHIEYQQSKNWAPIAGDGELTNKTLVILGYGGIGSQVAKIGKAFGMRVTGIRRNPQDDEHADEVLGLDRFEELLPLTDYLVLSLPDSSQTRDIINADILEKINSSAMIINVGRGTAINEDDLTHALNDGKIAAAALDTTKVEPLDANSSLWTAKNCFISAHDSAHSLLSLERAFELFFQNIKNIQNGQPIKNLYSE
;
A
#
# COMPACT_ATOMS: atom_id res chain seq x y z
N MET A 1 -28.04 -15.46 1.76
CA MET A 1 -27.27 -14.24 1.49
C MET A 1 -26.92 -14.18 0.02
N ARG A 2 -27.07 -13.02 -0.63
CA ARG A 2 -26.75 -12.83 -2.05
C ARG A 2 -25.47 -12.02 -2.18
N ILE A 3 -24.49 -12.53 -2.92
CA ILE A 3 -23.20 -11.85 -3.12
C ILE A 3 -22.90 -11.67 -4.61
N VAL A 4 -22.17 -10.62 -4.93
CA VAL A 4 -21.73 -10.29 -6.28
C VAL A 4 -20.20 -10.35 -6.32
N ILE A 5 -19.66 -11.12 -7.26
CA ILE A 5 -18.21 -11.31 -7.46
C ILE A 5 -17.90 -11.38 -8.96
N SER A 6 -16.61 -11.31 -9.34
CA SER A 6 -16.23 -11.52 -10.74
C SER A 6 -16.36 -13.00 -11.15
N LYS A 7 -16.56 -13.27 -12.45
CA LYS A 7 -16.59 -14.63 -12.98
C LYS A 7 -15.31 -15.43 -12.67
N ASP A 8 -14.16 -14.78 -12.59
CA ASP A 8 -12.92 -15.44 -12.23
C ASP A 8 -12.84 -15.81 -10.75
N ASN A 9 -13.29 -14.92 -9.86
CA ASN A 9 -13.42 -15.26 -8.45
C ASN A 9 -14.46 -16.36 -8.21
N ASP A 10 -15.53 -16.38 -8.98
CA ASP A 10 -16.53 -17.43 -8.92
C ASP A 10 -15.94 -18.81 -9.29
N LYS A 11 -15.15 -18.88 -10.37
CA LYS A 11 -14.48 -20.14 -10.76
C LYS A 11 -13.55 -20.67 -9.67
N LEU A 12 -12.86 -19.75 -8.95
CA LEU A 12 -11.89 -20.14 -7.93
C LEU A 12 -12.55 -20.52 -6.60
N TYR A 13 -13.58 -19.78 -6.18
CA TYR A 13 -14.04 -19.82 -4.79
C TYR A 13 -15.50 -20.28 -4.59
N ARG A 14 -16.29 -20.52 -5.66
CA ARG A 14 -17.69 -20.98 -5.56
C ARG A 14 -17.86 -22.18 -4.65
N SER A 15 -16.99 -23.18 -4.80
CA SER A 15 -17.07 -24.42 -4.01
C SER A 15 -16.89 -24.16 -2.52
N GLU A 16 -15.96 -23.29 -2.16
CA GLU A 16 -15.69 -22.92 -0.78
C GLU A 16 -16.84 -22.12 -0.17
N LEU A 17 -17.36 -21.13 -0.91
CA LEU A 17 -18.50 -20.32 -0.49
C LEU A 17 -19.75 -21.17 -0.22
N LEU A 18 -20.09 -22.07 -1.15
CA LEU A 18 -21.25 -22.97 -1.02
C LEU A 18 -21.04 -24.07 0.00
N SER A 19 -19.81 -24.48 0.30
CA SER A 19 -19.51 -25.38 1.40
C SER A 19 -19.77 -24.76 2.76
N TYR A 20 -19.56 -23.45 2.87
CA TYR A 20 -19.85 -22.68 4.10
C TYR A 20 -21.35 -22.41 4.25
N ASP A 21 -21.99 -21.93 3.19
CA ASP A 21 -23.44 -21.63 3.18
C ASP A 21 -24.07 -22.12 1.87
N PRO A 22 -24.66 -23.34 1.84
CA PRO A 22 -25.30 -23.88 0.64
C PRO A 22 -26.49 -23.04 0.13
N SER A 23 -27.05 -22.16 0.95
CA SER A 23 -28.14 -21.26 0.58
C SER A 23 -27.66 -19.94 -0.05
N MET A 24 -26.34 -19.73 -0.16
CA MET A 24 -25.76 -18.52 -0.70
C MET A 24 -26.05 -18.39 -2.20
N GLU A 25 -26.58 -17.27 -2.60
CA GLU A 25 -26.82 -16.93 -4.01
C GLU A 25 -25.61 -16.14 -4.54
N ILE A 26 -24.91 -16.68 -5.52
CA ILE A 26 -23.69 -16.10 -6.08
C ILE A 26 -23.98 -15.58 -7.49
N ILE A 27 -23.88 -14.27 -7.68
CA ILE A 27 -23.98 -13.58 -8.96
C ILE A 27 -22.56 -13.29 -9.46
N ALA A 28 -22.19 -13.91 -10.59
CA ALA A 28 -20.87 -13.79 -11.18
C ALA A 28 -20.89 -12.88 -12.42
N LEU A 29 -20.19 -11.75 -12.35
CA LEU A 29 -20.13 -10.76 -13.43
C LEU A 29 -18.83 -10.85 -14.22
N ASN A 30 -18.88 -10.52 -15.52
CA ASN A 30 -17.70 -10.28 -16.31
C ASN A 30 -17.32 -8.79 -16.26
N PRO A 31 -16.29 -8.39 -15.53
CA PRO A 31 -15.92 -6.98 -15.39
C PRO A 31 -15.37 -6.36 -16.68
N LEU A 32 -15.06 -7.16 -17.70
CA LEU A 32 -14.54 -6.68 -18.99
C LEU A 32 -15.64 -6.53 -20.06
N ASP A 33 -16.90 -6.88 -19.76
CA ASP A 33 -18.01 -6.81 -20.68
C ASP A 33 -19.15 -5.98 -20.11
N SER A 34 -19.23 -4.71 -20.50
CA SER A 34 -20.29 -3.79 -20.08
C SER A 34 -21.66 -4.10 -20.69
N ASN A 35 -21.72 -5.02 -21.67
CA ASN A 35 -22.96 -5.48 -22.26
C ASN A 35 -23.41 -6.83 -21.73
N ASP A 36 -22.73 -7.35 -20.70
CA ASP A 36 -23.18 -8.55 -19.99
C ASP A 36 -24.59 -8.29 -19.42
N PRO A 37 -25.61 -9.02 -19.88
CA PRO A 37 -27.00 -8.80 -19.46
C PRO A 37 -27.18 -8.89 -17.95
N ASP A 38 -26.30 -9.56 -17.24
CA ASP A 38 -26.35 -9.70 -15.80
C ASP A 38 -26.20 -8.35 -15.07
N TRP A 39 -25.52 -7.36 -15.66
CA TRP A 39 -25.30 -6.04 -15.03
C TRP A 39 -26.59 -5.25 -14.79
N GLU A 40 -27.53 -5.27 -15.75
CA GLU A 40 -28.79 -4.51 -15.66
C GLU A 40 -29.82 -5.18 -14.77
N THR A 41 -29.78 -6.50 -14.67
CA THR A 41 -30.77 -7.32 -13.98
C THR A 41 -30.43 -7.69 -12.55
N ILE A 42 -29.26 -7.27 -12.04
CA ILE A 42 -28.81 -7.60 -10.68
C ILE A 42 -29.79 -7.01 -9.66
N PRO A 43 -30.45 -7.84 -8.84
CA PRO A 43 -31.32 -7.38 -7.77
C PRO A 43 -30.51 -6.76 -6.62
N GLU A 44 -31.19 -6.15 -5.65
CA GLU A 44 -30.56 -5.81 -4.37
C GLU A 44 -29.84 -7.02 -3.82
N SER A 45 -28.61 -6.83 -3.39
CA SER A 45 -27.74 -7.88 -2.92
C SER A 45 -27.08 -7.47 -1.61
N ASP A 46 -26.59 -8.45 -0.86
CA ASP A 46 -26.06 -8.19 0.46
C ASP A 46 -24.62 -7.70 0.39
N ALA A 47 -23.81 -8.21 -0.55
CA ALA A 47 -22.39 -7.85 -0.62
C ALA A 47 -21.82 -7.85 -2.04
N LEU A 48 -20.85 -6.95 -2.28
CA LEU A 48 -20.03 -6.89 -3.50
C LEU A 48 -18.55 -6.98 -3.16
N PHE A 49 -17.83 -7.90 -3.81
CA PHE A 49 -16.38 -7.89 -3.83
C PHE A 49 -15.87 -7.13 -5.05
N MET A 50 -15.41 -5.90 -4.85
CA MET A 50 -14.84 -5.07 -5.89
C MET A 50 -13.36 -5.41 -6.08
N CYS A 51 -13.08 -6.47 -6.86
CA CYS A 51 -11.74 -6.93 -7.18
C CYS A 51 -11.02 -5.99 -8.18
N TYR A 52 -9.73 -6.25 -8.42
CA TYR A 52 -8.89 -5.47 -9.33
C TYR A 52 -9.46 -5.36 -10.74
N GLN A 53 -10.13 -6.41 -11.25
CA GLN A 53 -10.73 -6.43 -12.58
C GLN A 53 -11.84 -5.39 -12.71
N PHE A 54 -12.70 -5.26 -11.70
CA PHE A 54 -13.74 -4.23 -11.66
C PHE A 54 -13.15 -2.82 -11.63
N LEU A 55 -12.09 -2.61 -10.83
CA LEU A 55 -11.46 -1.30 -10.70
C LEU A 55 -10.78 -0.86 -12.00
N PHE A 56 -10.01 -1.73 -12.63
CA PHE A 56 -9.37 -1.41 -13.90
C PHE A 56 -10.38 -1.22 -15.03
N ALA A 57 -11.41 -2.08 -15.10
CA ALA A 57 -12.47 -1.91 -16.09
C ALA A 57 -13.23 -0.59 -15.91
N ALA A 58 -13.52 -0.18 -14.67
CA ALA A 58 -14.16 1.10 -14.38
C ALA A 58 -13.28 2.31 -14.73
N ARG A 59 -11.96 2.21 -14.52
CA ARG A 59 -11.01 3.25 -14.91
C ARG A 59 -11.01 3.47 -16.43
N ASP A 60 -11.03 2.38 -17.19
CA ASP A 60 -10.82 2.40 -18.63
C ASP A 60 -12.14 2.56 -19.42
N ASN A 61 -13.30 2.37 -18.77
CA ASN A 61 -14.60 2.44 -19.43
C ASN A 61 -15.67 3.12 -18.52
N PRO A 62 -16.12 4.35 -18.89
CA PRO A 62 -17.14 5.08 -18.14
C PRO A 62 -18.47 4.32 -17.97
N LYS A 63 -18.87 3.49 -18.94
CA LYS A 63 -20.13 2.70 -18.81
C LYS A 63 -19.99 1.65 -17.69
N ILE A 64 -18.82 1.03 -17.55
CA ILE A 64 -18.56 0.09 -16.46
C ILE A 64 -18.50 0.83 -15.12
N HIS A 65 -17.91 2.03 -15.09
CA HIS A 65 -17.93 2.88 -13.91
C HIS A 65 -19.37 3.14 -13.43
N ASP A 66 -20.23 3.63 -14.33
CA ASP A 66 -21.63 3.96 -14.01
C ASP A 66 -22.42 2.70 -13.58
N ALA A 67 -22.20 1.57 -14.25
CA ALA A 67 -22.85 0.31 -13.90
C ALA A 67 -22.42 -0.19 -12.52
N LEU A 68 -21.12 -0.14 -12.19
CA LEU A 68 -20.60 -0.48 -10.86
C LEU A 68 -21.13 0.46 -9.77
N LEU A 69 -21.19 1.76 -10.03
CA LEU A 69 -21.74 2.73 -9.09
C LEU A 69 -23.23 2.49 -8.84
N SER A 70 -23.99 2.20 -9.92
CA SER A 70 -25.41 1.82 -9.82
C SER A 70 -25.60 0.53 -9.02
N LEU A 71 -24.71 -0.46 -9.22
CA LEU A 71 -24.71 -1.71 -8.47
C LEU A 71 -24.40 -1.46 -6.99
N ALA A 72 -23.33 -0.69 -6.69
CA ALA A 72 -22.91 -0.38 -5.34
C ALA A 72 -24.04 0.26 -4.50
N LYS A 73 -24.88 1.11 -5.10
CA LYS A 73 -26.06 1.72 -4.44
C LYS A 73 -27.11 0.70 -3.98
N ARG A 74 -27.08 -0.52 -4.48
CA ARG A 74 -28.01 -1.60 -4.17
C ARG A 74 -27.40 -2.68 -3.27
N MET A 75 -26.19 -2.42 -2.71
CA MET A 75 -25.48 -3.30 -1.79
C MET A 75 -25.61 -2.81 -0.36
N LYS A 76 -25.54 -3.75 0.60
CA LYS A 76 -25.39 -3.43 2.04
C LYS A 76 -23.94 -3.35 2.46
N PHE A 77 -23.09 -4.14 1.81
CA PHE A 77 -21.66 -4.21 2.07
C PHE A 77 -20.84 -4.23 0.78
N LEU A 78 -19.73 -3.49 0.77
CA LEU A 78 -18.75 -3.49 -0.32
C LEU A 78 -17.36 -3.69 0.26
N GLN A 79 -16.68 -4.73 -0.23
CA GLN A 79 -15.26 -4.95 0.05
C GLN A 79 -14.44 -4.50 -1.15
N SER A 80 -13.62 -3.46 -0.99
CA SER A 80 -12.57 -3.17 -1.97
C SER A 80 -11.45 -4.21 -1.88
N GLY A 81 -11.03 -4.70 -3.03
CA GLY A 81 -9.85 -5.57 -3.15
C GLY A 81 -8.52 -4.82 -3.02
N PHE A 82 -8.52 -3.51 -2.68
CA PHE A 82 -7.33 -2.66 -2.60
C PHE A 82 -7.16 -2.01 -1.23
N ALA A 83 -5.92 -1.62 -0.91
CA ALA A 83 -5.61 -0.87 0.30
C ALA A 83 -6.02 0.60 0.17
N GLY A 84 -5.69 1.25 -0.95
CA GLY A 84 -6.05 2.62 -1.26
C GLY A 84 -7.52 2.76 -1.67
N MET A 85 -8.13 3.88 -1.30
CA MET A 85 -9.51 4.22 -1.67
C MET A 85 -9.56 5.42 -2.62
N ASP A 86 -8.43 5.78 -3.22
CA ASP A 86 -8.24 6.97 -4.06
C ASP A 86 -8.63 6.78 -5.54
N ALA A 87 -8.93 5.56 -5.98
CA ALA A 87 -9.46 5.32 -7.32
C ALA A 87 -10.81 6.03 -7.51
N PRO A 88 -11.09 6.67 -8.70
CA PRO A 88 -12.30 7.46 -8.92
C PRO A 88 -13.59 6.73 -8.55
N ILE A 89 -13.74 5.48 -8.97
CA ILE A 89 -14.93 4.67 -8.63
C ILE A 89 -15.08 4.46 -7.13
N LEU A 90 -13.98 4.26 -6.39
CA LEU A 90 -14.01 4.08 -4.94
C LEU A 90 -14.36 5.40 -4.23
N GLN A 91 -13.84 6.53 -4.72
CA GLN A 91 -14.22 7.85 -4.23
C GLN A 91 -15.72 8.15 -4.43
N ASP A 92 -16.30 7.70 -5.55
CA ASP A 92 -17.73 7.85 -5.78
C ASP A 92 -18.58 6.88 -4.92
N VAL A 93 -18.08 5.67 -4.70
CA VAL A 93 -18.72 4.70 -3.80
C VAL A 93 -18.72 5.19 -2.35
N LEU A 94 -17.66 5.87 -1.89
CA LEU A 94 -17.60 6.44 -0.53
C LEU A 94 -18.69 7.49 -0.26
N LYS A 95 -19.26 8.10 -1.29
CA LYS A 95 -20.37 9.07 -1.19
C LYS A 95 -21.74 8.40 -1.04
N ILE A 96 -21.84 7.07 -1.16
CA ILE A 96 -23.10 6.34 -1.06
C ILE A 96 -23.45 6.16 0.41
N GLU A 97 -24.62 6.63 0.80
CA GLU A 97 -25.17 6.42 2.14
C GLU A 97 -25.64 4.98 2.34
N ASN A 98 -25.60 4.50 3.59
CA ASN A 98 -26.10 3.19 4.02
C ASN A 98 -25.39 1.95 3.43
N VAL A 99 -24.20 2.10 2.88
CA VAL A 99 -23.34 1.00 2.46
C VAL A 99 -22.13 0.91 3.39
N HIS A 100 -21.90 -0.25 3.98
CA HIS A 100 -20.66 -0.50 4.73
C HIS A 100 -19.53 -0.79 3.76
N ILE A 101 -18.46 -0.02 3.82
CA ILE A 101 -17.33 -0.15 2.89
C ILE A 101 -16.09 -0.58 3.67
N ALA A 102 -15.44 -1.65 3.24
CA ALA A 102 -14.16 -2.08 3.77
C ALA A 102 -13.08 -2.07 2.70
N ASN A 103 -11.84 -1.80 3.09
CA ASN A 103 -10.66 -1.89 2.22
C ASN A 103 -9.83 -3.15 2.51
N ALA A 104 -8.76 -3.36 1.74
CA ALA A 104 -7.86 -4.50 1.90
C ALA A 104 -6.47 -4.09 2.43
N SER A 105 -6.36 -3.01 3.21
CA SER A 105 -5.07 -2.47 3.66
C SER A 105 -4.20 -3.48 4.40
N SER A 106 -4.79 -4.35 5.22
CA SER A 106 -4.06 -5.40 5.94
C SER A 106 -3.47 -6.49 5.04
N VAL A 107 -4.05 -6.69 3.85
CA VAL A 107 -3.65 -7.75 2.90
C VAL A 107 -2.31 -7.43 2.25
N TYR A 108 -2.09 -6.17 1.90
CA TYR A 108 -0.92 -5.72 1.16
C TYR A 108 0.27 -5.36 2.05
N ALA A 109 0.08 -5.31 3.35
CA ALA A 109 1.12 -4.93 4.30
C ALA A 109 2.37 -5.84 4.21
N ILE A 110 2.16 -7.15 4.01
CA ILE A 110 3.26 -8.13 3.95
C ILE A 110 4.15 -7.92 2.72
N PRO A 111 3.64 -7.96 1.47
CA PRO A 111 4.51 -7.77 0.30
C PRO A 111 5.16 -6.39 0.28
N ILE A 112 4.47 -5.33 0.71
CA ILE A 112 5.04 -3.98 0.81
C ILE A 112 6.19 -3.97 1.83
N ALA A 113 6.05 -4.60 2.99
CA ALA A 113 7.14 -4.70 3.95
C ALA A 113 8.34 -5.49 3.41
N HIS A 114 8.10 -6.56 2.62
CA HIS A 114 9.16 -7.27 1.91
C HIS A 114 9.89 -6.36 0.90
N TYR A 115 9.13 -5.54 0.15
CA TYR A 115 9.71 -4.57 -0.76
C TYR A 115 10.58 -3.55 -0.01
N VAL A 116 10.09 -2.97 1.09
CA VAL A 116 10.87 -2.03 1.92
C VAL A 116 12.22 -2.64 2.31
N PHE A 117 12.21 -3.86 2.84
CA PHE A 117 13.46 -4.52 3.24
C PHE A 117 14.32 -4.96 2.06
N SER A 118 13.74 -5.24 0.89
CA SER A 118 14.54 -5.48 -0.32
C SER A 118 15.38 -4.24 -0.68
N GLN A 119 14.80 -3.03 -0.57
CA GLN A 119 15.50 -1.79 -0.86
C GLN A 119 16.55 -1.43 0.23
N ILE A 120 16.19 -1.60 1.50
CA ILE A 120 17.12 -1.42 2.62
C ILE A 120 18.34 -2.35 2.45
N LEU A 121 18.12 -3.63 2.18
CA LEU A 121 19.20 -4.60 2.00
C LEU A 121 19.99 -4.35 0.72
N ARG A 122 19.35 -3.96 -0.38
CA ARG A 122 20.00 -3.56 -1.63
C ARG A 122 21.01 -2.44 -1.38
N TRP A 123 20.58 -1.38 -0.69
CA TRP A 123 21.41 -0.25 -0.32
C TRP A 123 22.53 -0.67 0.64
N ASN A 124 22.17 -1.29 1.75
CA ASN A 124 23.08 -1.67 2.83
C ASN A 124 24.18 -2.66 2.37
N LYS A 125 23.83 -3.62 1.50
CA LYS A 125 24.75 -4.62 0.95
C LYS A 125 25.41 -4.20 -0.36
N ARG A 126 25.21 -2.96 -0.81
CA ARG A 126 25.82 -2.43 -2.04
C ARG A 126 25.55 -3.30 -3.28
N ILE A 127 24.34 -3.85 -3.40
CA ILE A 127 23.99 -4.81 -4.46
C ILE A 127 24.22 -4.22 -5.85
N ASP A 128 23.90 -2.94 -6.06
CA ASP A 128 24.08 -2.29 -7.38
C ASP A 128 25.56 -2.25 -7.79
N HIS A 129 26.46 -1.94 -6.88
CA HIS A 129 27.92 -1.99 -7.15
C HIS A 129 28.40 -3.41 -7.46
N HIS A 130 27.85 -4.42 -6.78
CA HIS A 130 28.19 -5.81 -7.09
C HIS A 130 27.69 -6.20 -8.49
N ILE A 131 26.53 -5.71 -8.93
CA ILE A 131 26.02 -5.92 -10.29
C ILE A 131 26.95 -5.26 -11.33
N GLU A 132 27.37 -4.01 -11.11
CA GLU A 132 28.34 -3.31 -11.97
C GLU A 132 29.68 -4.05 -12.04
N TYR A 133 30.21 -4.51 -10.90
CA TYR A 133 31.45 -5.28 -10.81
C TYR A 133 31.33 -6.62 -11.55
N GLN A 134 30.21 -7.31 -11.41
CA GLN A 134 29.95 -8.55 -12.16
C GLN A 134 29.94 -8.29 -13.67
N GLN A 135 29.27 -7.23 -14.14
CA GLN A 135 29.22 -6.85 -15.56
C GLN A 135 30.63 -6.51 -16.12
N SER A 136 31.44 -5.82 -15.32
CA SER A 136 32.81 -5.44 -15.68
C SER A 136 33.84 -6.54 -15.38
N LYS A 137 33.43 -7.72 -14.87
CA LYS A 137 34.29 -8.82 -14.47
C LYS A 137 35.38 -8.39 -13.43
N ASN A 138 35.00 -7.46 -12.56
CA ASN A 138 35.87 -6.94 -11.51
C ASN A 138 35.60 -7.71 -10.20
N TRP A 139 36.63 -8.42 -9.72
CA TRP A 139 36.61 -9.11 -8.40
C TRP A 139 37.24 -8.22 -7.33
N ALA A 140 36.46 -7.31 -6.74
CA ALA A 140 36.95 -6.42 -5.70
C ALA A 140 35.98 -6.39 -4.50
N PRO A 141 36.44 -6.39 -3.27
CA PRO A 141 35.60 -6.20 -2.09
C PRO A 141 35.13 -4.75 -2.01
N ILE A 142 33.89 -4.57 -1.55
CA ILE A 142 33.33 -3.26 -1.28
C ILE A 142 33.28 -3.08 0.24
N ALA A 143 33.94 -2.04 0.73
CA ALA A 143 33.89 -1.68 2.14
C ALA A 143 32.60 -0.93 2.43
N GLY A 144 31.98 -1.17 3.59
CA GLY A 144 30.78 -0.46 4.04
C GLY A 144 30.09 -1.14 5.21
N ASP A 145 29.17 -0.44 5.82
CA ASP A 145 28.37 -0.89 6.98
C ASP A 145 27.32 -1.90 6.54
N GLY A 146 27.68 -3.09 6.28
CA GLY A 146 26.76 -4.10 5.78
C GLY A 146 25.77 -4.69 6.81
N GLU A 147 25.45 -4.00 7.93
CA GLU A 147 24.65 -4.56 9.02
C GLU A 147 23.54 -3.59 9.47
N LEU A 148 22.37 -4.15 9.82
CA LEU A 148 21.20 -3.40 10.27
C LEU A 148 21.04 -3.37 11.79
N THR A 149 21.80 -4.21 12.51
CA THR A 149 21.77 -4.30 13.97
C THR A 149 22.03 -2.92 14.61
N ASN A 150 21.18 -2.50 15.53
CA ASN A 150 21.18 -1.21 16.20
C ASN A 150 20.96 0.03 15.30
N LYS A 151 20.70 -0.13 14.01
CA LYS A 151 20.28 0.98 13.14
C LYS A 151 18.88 1.46 13.53
N THR A 152 18.65 2.76 13.40
CA THR A 152 17.35 3.38 13.73
C THR A 152 16.44 3.40 12.52
N LEU A 153 15.28 2.74 12.64
CA LEU A 153 14.19 2.72 11.68
C LEU A 153 13.03 3.56 12.19
N VAL A 154 12.72 4.66 11.53
CA VAL A 154 11.56 5.48 11.80
C VAL A 154 10.51 5.21 10.73
N ILE A 155 9.26 4.96 11.16
CA ILE A 155 8.14 4.63 10.27
C ILE A 155 7.08 5.72 10.42
N LEU A 156 6.99 6.61 9.44
CA LEU A 156 6.00 7.67 9.37
C LEU A 156 4.73 7.16 8.67
N GLY A 157 3.66 7.02 9.45
CA GLY A 157 2.44 6.32 9.04
C GLY A 157 2.37 4.91 9.62
N TYR A 158 2.40 4.79 10.96
CA TYR A 158 2.38 3.50 11.63
C TYR A 158 0.97 2.90 11.66
N GLY A 159 0.60 2.27 10.54
CA GLY A 159 -0.62 1.47 10.36
C GLY A 159 -0.27 0.00 10.07
N GLY A 160 -1.12 -0.70 9.33
CA GLY A 160 -0.89 -2.12 8.99
C GLY A 160 0.44 -2.37 8.25
N ILE A 161 0.80 -1.51 7.28
CA ILE A 161 2.10 -1.59 6.57
C ILE A 161 3.23 -1.31 7.57
N GLY A 162 3.13 -0.23 8.34
CA GLY A 162 4.14 0.17 9.31
C GLY A 162 4.43 -0.92 10.34
N SER A 163 3.40 -1.58 10.88
CA SER A 163 3.56 -2.68 11.84
C SER A 163 4.28 -3.89 11.21
N GLN A 164 3.99 -4.25 9.94
CA GLN A 164 4.72 -5.33 9.26
C GLN A 164 6.18 -4.95 8.96
N VAL A 165 6.45 -3.70 8.59
CA VAL A 165 7.82 -3.18 8.44
C VAL A 165 8.55 -3.23 9.79
N ALA A 166 7.92 -2.79 10.87
CA ALA A 166 8.46 -2.84 12.22
C ALA A 166 8.85 -4.27 12.64
N LYS A 167 7.95 -5.23 12.43
CA LYS A 167 8.18 -6.64 12.73
C LYS A 167 9.44 -7.18 12.07
N ILE A 168 9.67 -6.87 10.80
CA ILE A 168 10.87 -7.29 10.08
C ILE A 168 12.09 -6.51 10.61
N GLY A 169 11.97 -5.20 10.88
CA GLY A 169 13.04 -4.38 11.47
C GLY A 169 13.53 -4.94 12.79
N LYS A 170 12.61 -5.32 13.67
CA LYS A 170 12.95 -5.98 14.95
C LYS A 170 13.69 -7.31 14.74
N ALA A 171 13.29 -8.10 13.75
CA ALA A 171 13.99 -9.36 13.43
C ALA A 171 15.43 -9.14 12.94
N PHE A 172 15.72 -7.98 12.33
CA PHE A 172 17.08 -7.54 11.99
C PHE A 172 17.83 -6.83 13.14
N GLY A 173 17.26 -6.76 14.33
CA GLY A 173 17.88 -6.11 15.49
C GLY A 173 17.93 -4.58 15.41
N MET A 174 17.06 -3.96 14.61
CA MET A 174 16.93 -2.50 14.51
C MET A 174 16.21 -1.92 15.73
N ARG A 175 16.44 -0.63 15.99
CA ARG A 175 15.62 0.19 16.88
C ARG A 175 14.48 0.77 16.03
N VAL A 176 13.22 0.49 16.41
CA VAL A 176 12.06 0.81 15.61
C VAL A 176 11.15 1.78 16.33
N THR A 177 10.92 2.96 15.75
CA THR A 177 9.95 3.95 16.23
C THR A 177 8.86 4.17 15.18
N GLY A 178 7.61 3.95 15.58
CA GLY A 178 6.44 4.23 14.76
C GLY A 178 5.87 5.64 15.03
N ILE A 179 5.41 6.33 13.98
CA ILE A 179 4.73 7.63 14.08
C ILE A 179 3.33 7.52 13.53
N ARG A 180 2.31 7.87 14.34
CA ARG A 180 0.91 7.88 13.94
C ARG A 180 0.11 8.95 14.67
N ARG A 181 -1.08 9.31 14.10
CA ARG A 181 -1.97 10.35 14.66
C ARG A 181 -2.43 10.03 16.09
N ASN A 182 -2.81 8.80 16.35
CA ASN A 182 -3.26 8.34 17.66
C ASN A 182 -2.32 7.22 18.14
N PRO A 183 -1.25 7.54 18.89
CA PRO A 183 -0.27 6.57 19.35
C PRO A 183 -0.93 5.44 20.17
N GLN A 184 -0.50 4.22 19.92
CA GLN A 184 -0.88 3.03 20.66
C GLN A 184 0.32 2.09 20.62
N ASP A 185 0.65 1.46 21.75
CA ASP A 185 1.72 0.50 21.83
C ASP A 185 1.51 -0.66 20.86
N ASP A 186 2.60 -1.13 20.28
CA ASP A 186 2.62 -2.27 19.37
C ASP A 186 3.85 -3.12 19.68
N GLU A 187 3.67 -4.43 19.78
CA GLU A 187 4.74 -5.38 20.15
C GLU A 187 5.91 -5.41 19.16
N HIS A 188 5.72 -4.86 17.96
CA HIS A 188 6.72 -4.82 16.89
C HIS A 188 7.51 -3.51 16.85
N ALA A 189 7.21 -2.52 17.68
CA ALA A 189 7.97 -1.28 17.79
C ALA A 189 8.56 -1.11 19.20
N ASP A 190 9.70 -0.43 19.32
CA ASP A 190 10.22 -0.05 20.64
C ASP A 190 9.37 1.07 21.24
N GLU A 191 8.82 1.95 20.40
CA GLU A 191 7.86 2.98 20.80
C GLU A 191 7.00 3.42 19.61
N VAL A 192 5.79 3.91 19.89
CA VAL A 192 4.89 4.51 18.92
C VAL A 192 4.50 5.91 19.41
N LEU A 193 4.86 6.93 18.62
CA LEU A 193 4.76 8.35 19.01
C LEU A 193 3.77 9.11 18.12
N GLY A 194 3.40 10.31 18.57
CA GLY A 194 2.65 11.29 17.80
C GLY A 194 3.50 12.01 16.75
N LEU A 195 2.83 12.64 15.78
CA LEU A 195 3.51 13.39 14.71
C LEU A 195 4.33 14.57 15.27
N ASP A 196 3.92 15.16 16.38
CA ASP A 196 4.61 16.23 17.09
C ASP A 196 6.04 15.87 17.53
N ARG A 197 6.33 14.56 17.67
CA ARG A 197 7.64 14.05 18.03
C ARG A 197 8.53 13.67 16.84
N PHE A 198 8.01 13.75 15.61
CA PHE A 198 8.71 13.28 14.41
C PHE A 198 10.05 13.98 14.17
N GLU A 199 10.09 15.30 14.28
CA GLU A 199 11.31 16.06 13.99
C GLU A 199 12.46 15.78 14.96
N GLU A 200 12.15 15.39 16.21
CA GLU A 200 13.17 15.04 17.21
C GLU A 200 13.96 13.76 16.83
N LEU A 201 13.37 12.89 16.00
CA LEU A 201 13.95 11.63 15.60
C LEU A 201 14.88 11.77 14.38
N LEU A 202 14.72 12.82 13.57
CA LEU A 202 15.40 12.98 12.30
C LEU A 202 16.92 12.87 12.38
N PRO A 203 17.62 13.50 13.34
CA PRO A 203 19.10 13.39 13.43
C PRO A 203 19.62 12.00 13.74
N LEU A 204 18.76 11.12 14.28
CA LEU A 204 19.11 9.76 14.67
C LEU A 204 18.66 8.69 13.67
N THR A 205 17.90 9.10 12.63
CA THR A 205 17.27 8.19 11.68
C THR A 205 18.27 7.67 10.66
N ASP A 206 18.47 6.35 10.61
CA ASP A 206 19.22 5.68 9.53
C ASP A 206 18.31 5.32 8.35
N TYR A 207 17.07 4.92 8.63
CA TYR A 207 16.06 4.55 7.63
C TYR A 207 14.72 5.20 7.99
N LEU A 208 14.17 5.96 7.04
CA LEU A 208 12.85 6.57 7.16
C LEU A 208 11.90 5.90 6.17
N VAL A 209 10.88 5.22 6.67
CA VAL A 209 9.83 4.60 5.83
C VAL A 209 8.57 5.43 5.90
N LEU A 210 8.04 5.82 4.73
CA LEU A 210 6.78 6.54 4.60
C LEU A 210 5.70 5.56 4.12
N SER A 211 4.64 5.42 4.92
CA SER A 211 3.43 4.65 4.58
C SER A 211 2.16 5.44 4.90
N LEU A 212 2.20 6.74 4.57
CA LEU A 212 1.12 7.70 4.79
C LEU A 212 0.06 7.64 3.68
N PRO A 213 -1.23 7.84 4.01
CA PRO A 213 -2.25 8.13 3.01
C PRO A 213 -2.06 9.55 2.44
N ASP A 214 -2.68 9.84 1.27
CA ASP A 214 -2.77 11.21 0.76
C ASP A 214 -3.80 12.00 1.56
N SER A 215 -3.39 13.11 2.09
CA SER A 215 -4.25 14.09 2.78
C SER A 215 -3.58 15.47 2.79
N SER A 216 -4.35 16.52 3.05
CA SER A 216 -3.80 17.86 3.20
C SER A 216 -2.74 17.99 4.31
N GLN A 217 -2.75 17.09 5.30
CA GLN A 217 -1.81 17.07 6.42
C GLN A 217 -0.51 16.31 6.10
N THR A 218 -0.53 15.45 5.08
CA THR A 218 0.61 14.59 4.72
C THR A 218 1.31 15.04 3.44
N ARG A 219 0.71 15.95 2.68
CA ARG A 219 1.33 16.49 1.47
C ARG A 219 2.57 17.31 1.79
N ASP A 220 3.64 17.04 1.01
CA ASP A 220 4.96 17.66 1.15
C ASP A 220 5.48 17.66 2.61
N ILE A 221 5.08 16.65 3.41
CA ILE A 221 5.57 16.50 4.79
C ILE A 221 7.08 16.25 4.81
N ILE A 222 7.63 15.68 3.76
CA ILE A 222 9.07 15.60 3.52
C ILE A 222 9.42 16.69 2.50
N ASN A 223 9.95 17.77 3.01
CA ASN A 223 10.35 18.98 2.28
C ASN A 223 11.80 19.35 2.62
N ALA A 224 12.28 20.48 2.08
CA ALA A 224 13.65 20.95 2.29
C ALA A 224 14.04 21.04 3.78
N ASP A 225 13.14 21.55 4.64
CA ASP A 225 13.41 21.71 6.07
C ASP A 225 13.62 20.37 6.80
N ILE A 226 12.82 19.36 6.45
CA ILE A 226 12.95 18.01 7.00
C ILE A 226 14.22 17.34 6.48
N LEU A 227 14.51 17.51 5.17
CA LEU A 227 15.71 16.95 4.52
C LEU A 227 17.01 17.58 5.02
N GLU A 228 16.97 18.79 5.57
CA GLU A 228 18.11 19.44 6.20
C GLU A 228 18.38 18.92 7.62
N LYS A 229 17.33 18.45 8.32
CA LYS A 229 17.41 17.97 9.72
C LYS A 229 17.74 16.47 9.84
N ILE A 230 17.42 15.70 8.81
CA ILE A 230 17.62 14.25 8.86
C ILE A 230 19.09 13.90 8.80
N ASN A 231 19.47 12.78 9.40
CA ASN A 231 20.82 12.24 9.33
C ASN A 231 21.28 12.11 7.87
N SER A 232 22.42 12.68 7.52
CA SER A 232 22.93 12.67 6.15
C SER A 232 23.26 11.27 5.59
N SER A 233 23.41 10.26 6.44
CA SER A 233 23.53 8.86 6.04
C SER A 233 22.17 8.15 5.86
N ALA A 234 21.06 8.84 6.08
CA ALA A 234 19.75 8.23 6.03
C ALA A 234 19.32 7.83 4.61
N MET A 235 18.56 6.75 4.55
CA MET A 235 17.80 6.35 3.36
C MET A 235 16.31 6.56 3.60
N ILE A 236 15.63 7.20 2.64
CA ILE A 236 14.17 7.40 2.66
C ILE A 236 13.52 6.38 1.74
N ILE A 237 12.48 5.68 2.23
CA ILE A 237 11.70 4.70 1.45
C ILE A 237 10.24 5.12 1.46
N ASN A 238 9.67 5.42 0.29
CA ASN A 238 8.25 5.78 0.18
C ASN A 238 7.43 4.67 -0.47
N VAL A 239 6.55 4.07 0.32
CA VAL A 239 5.57 3.06 -0.10
C VAL A 239 4.13 3.51 0.22
N GLY A 240 3.95 4.77 0.57
CA GLY A 240 2.66 5.40 0.83
C GLY A 240 2.08 6.07 -0.41
N ARG A 241 2.16 7.39 -0.45
CA ARG A 241 1.76 8.22 -1.61
C ARG A 241 2.88 9.17 -1.99
N GLY A 242 3.08 9.38 -3.28
CA GLY A 242 4.13 10.28 -3.80
C GLY A 242 3.97 11.72 -3.33
N THR A 243 2.73 12.15 -3.09
CA THR A 243 2.42 13.49 -2.57
C THR A 243 3.01 13.78 -1.18
N ALA A 244 3.47 12.77 -0.45
CA ALA A 244 4.12 12.96 0.86
C ALA A 244 5.52 13.59 0.75
N ILE A 245 6.14 13.56 -0.41
CA ILE A 245 7.49 14.10 -0.64
C ILE A 245 7.43 15.25 -1.65
N ASN A 246 8.11 16.35 -1.35
CA ASN A 246 8.48 17.33 -2.35
C ASN A 246 9.62 16.76 -3.20
N GLU A 247 9.32 16.37 -4.45
CA GLU A 247 10.25 15.65 -5.32
C GLU A 247 11.44 16.51 -5.76
N ASP A 248 11.25 17.81 -5.91
CA ASP A 248 12.34 18.75 -6.25
C ASP A 248 13.31 18.88 -5.07
N ASP A 249 12.79 19.07 -3.86
CA ASP A 249 13.61 19.15 -2.64
C ASP A 249 14.39 17.85 -2.41
N LEU A 250 13.74 16.70 -2.61
CA LEU A 250 14.38 15.37 -2.51
C LEU A 250 15.51 15.22 -3.54
N THR A 251 15.27 15.61 -4.80
CA THR A 251 16.27 15.56 -5.87
C THR A 251 17.50 16.40 -5.53
N HIS A 252 17.29 17.62 -5.04
CA HIS A 252 18.38 18.49 -4.60
C HIS A 252 19.15 17.85 -3.44
N ALA A 253 18.45 17.37 -2.41
CA ALA A 253 19.06 16.76 -1.22
C ALA A 253 19.92 15.53 -1.57
N LEU A 254 19.47 14.69 -2.50
CA LEU A 254 20.23 13.53 -2.99
C LEU A 254 21.47 13.97 -3.78
N ASN A 255 21.35 14.92 -4.69
CA ASN A 255 22.43 15.38 -5.54
C ASN A 255 23.52 16.11 -4.74
N ASP A 256 23.13 16.84 -3.70
CA ASP A 256 24.01 17.58 -2.80
C ASP A 256 24.59 16.67 -1.68
N GLY A 257 24.13 15.43 -1.55
CA GLY A 257 24.59 14.49 -0.52
C GLY A 257 24.09 14.83 0.89
N LYS A 258 22.98 15.57 1.02
CA LYS A 258 22.32 15.86 2.30
C LYS A 258 21.64 14.63 2.87
N ILE A 259 21.21 13.70 2.00
CA ILE A 259 20.77 12.35 2.35
C ILE A 259 21.49 11.32 1.49
N ALA A 260 21.62 10.10 1.97
CA ALA A 260 22.43 9.08 1.31
C ALA A 260 21.71 8.42 0.12
N ALA A 261 20.41 8.13 0.23
CA ALA A 261 19.66 7.41 -0.77
C ALA A 261 18.14 7.61 -0.63
N ALA A 262 17.41 7.29 -1.69
CA ALA A 262 15.95 7.15 -1.66
C ALA A 262 15.49 5.92 -2.45
N ALA A 263 14.35 5.32 -2.05
CA ALA A 263 13.62 4.33 -2.83
C ALA A 263 12.14 4.74 -2.88
N LEU A 264 11.64 4.98 -4.07
CA LEU A 264 10.29 5.49 -4.30
C LEU A 264 9.49 4.45 -5.07
N ASP A 265 8.49 3.85 -4.43
CA ASP A 265 7.50 3.02 -5.12
C ASP A 265 6.35 3.87 -5.68
N THR A 266 6.13 5.04 -5.09
CA THR A 266 5.09 5.99 -5.48
C THR A 266 5.69 7.37 -5.77
N THR A 267 5.14 8.03 -6.79
CA THR A 267 5.52 9.39 -7.20
C THR A 267 4.31 10.32 -7.23
N LYS A 268 4.55 11.63 -7.22
CA LYS A 268 3.49 12.65 -7.13
C LYS A 268 2.55 12.60 -8.33
N VAL A 269 3.10 12.29 -9.50
CA VAL A 269 2.35 12.06 -10.75
C VAL A 269 2.70 10.68 -11.25
N GLU A 270 1.69 9.85 -11.51
CA GLU A 270 1.84 8.49 -12.01
C GLU A 270 1.04 8.30 -13.32
N PRO A 271 1.67 7.79 -14.39
CA PRO A 271 3.08 7.39 -14.52
C PRO A 271 4.04 8.57 -14.38
N LEU A 272 5.25 8.33 -13.81
CA LEU A 272 6.29 9.35 -13.68
C LEU A 272 6.68 9.88 -15.07
N ASP A 273 6.68 11.21 -15.23
CA ASP A 273 7.08 11.87 -16.48
C ASP A 273 8.50 11.49 -16.88
N ALA A 274 8.71 11.21 -18.18
CA ALA A 274 10.02 10.83 -18.72
C ALA A 274 11.10 11.92 -18.52
N ASN A 275 10.72 13.17 -18.31
CA ASN A 275 11.62 14.29 -18.06
C ASN A 275 11.82 14.57 -16.55
N SER A 276 11.24 13.77 -15.67
CA SER A 276 11.41 13.98 -14.22
C SER A 276 12.87 13.89 -13.81
N SER A 277 13.31 14.85 -12.97
CA SER A 277 14.66 14.87 -12.40
C SER A 277 14.96 13.69 -11.48
N LEU A 278 13.94 13.04 -10.96
CA LEU A 278 14.08 11.83 -10.14
C LEU A 278 14.79 10.69 -10.87
N TRP A 279 14.62 10.54 -12.21
CA TRP A 279 15.28 9.50 -12.98
C TRP A 279 16.82 9.57 -12.94
N THR A 280 17.35 10.75 -12.72
CA THR A 280 18.81 11.02 -12.71
C THR A 280 19.33 11.44 -11.34
N ALA A 281 18.47 11.47 -10.32
CA ALA A 281 18.87 11.79 -8.95
C ALA A 281 19.83 10.72 -8.40
N LYS A 282 20.90 11.14 -7.72
CA LYS A 282 21.88 10.22 -7.16
C LYS A 282 21.25 9.27 -6.15
N ASN A 283 21.58 7.99 -6.23
CA ASN A 283 21.14 6.97 -5.29
C ASN A 283 19.61 6.91 -5.11
N CYS A 284 18.84 7.32 -6.15
CA CYS A 284 17.39 7.22 -6.16
C CYS A 284 16.98 5.96 -6.93
N PHE A 285 16.27 5.07 -6.27
CA PHE A 285 15.64 3.92 -6.90
C PHE A 285 14.14 4.19 -7.05
N ILE A 286 13.59 3.87 -8.23
CA ILE A 286 12.16 4.09 -8.54
C ILE A 286 11.57 2.77 -9.02
N SER A 287 10.40 2.41 -8.49
CA SER A 287 9.53 1.34 -8.99
C SER A 287 8.17 1.91 -9.39
N ALA A 288 7.40 1.13 -10.12
CA ALA A 288 6.19 1.60 -10.79
C ALA A 288 4.93 1.31 -9.97
N HIS A 289 4.91 1.67 -8.67
CA HIS A 289 3.81 1.48 -7.73
C HIS A 289 3.38 0.00 -7.67
N ASP A 290 4.36 -0.89 -7.61
CA ASP A 290 4.14 -2.34 -7.68
C ASP A 290 4.64 -3.10 -6.44
N SER A 291 5.07 -2.40 -5.38
CA SER A 291 5.54 -3.01 -4.12
C SER A 291 4.52 -3.96 -3.48
N ALA A 292 3.24 -3.74 -3.77
CA ALA A 292 2.13 -4.56 -3.27
C ALA A 292 1.88 -5.83 -4.11
N HIS A 293 2.49 -5.98 -5.29
CA HIS A 293 2.19 -7.07 -6.22
C HIS A 293 2.59 -8.43 -5.65
N SER A 294 1.60 -9.29 -5.50
CA SER A 294 1.77 -10.68 -5.05
C SER A 294 0.53 -11.48 -5.42
N LEU A 295 0.71 -12.70 -5.95
CA LEU A 295 -0.41 -13.61 -6.20
C LEU A 295 -1.17 -13.93 -4.92
N LEU A 296 -0.45 -14.08 -3.81
CA LEU A 296 -1.06 -14.31 -2.49
C LEU A 296 -1.88 -13.11 -1.97
N SER A 297 -1.63 -11.90 -2.47
CA SER A 297 -2.44 -10.75 -2.07
C SER A 297 -3.84 -10.79 -2.65
N LEU A 298 -4.00 -11.31 -3.87
CA LEU A 298 -5.32 -11.49 -4.48
C LEU A 298 -6.15 -12.52 -3.72
N GLU A 299 -5.52 -13.64 -3.36
CA GLU A 299 -6.13 -14.70 -2.55
C GLU A 299 -6.54 -14.14 -1.16
N ARG A 300 -5.63 -13.48 -0.45
CA ARG A 300 -5.90 -12.87 0.86
C ARG A 300 -6.99 -11.79 0.81
N ALA A 301 -7.08 -11.03 -0.28
CA ALA A 301 -8.14 -10.03 -0.45
C ALA A 301 -9.52 -10.72 -0.54
N PHE A 302 -9.61 -11.84 -1.24
CA PHE A 302 -10.83 -12.63 -1.28
C PHE A 302 -11.12 -13.32 0.07
N GLU A 303 -10.11 -13.87 0.73
CA GLU A 303 -10.24 -14.44 2.08
C GLU A 303 -10.76 -13.41 3.08
N LEU A 304 -10.27 -12.15 3.01
CA LEU A 304 -10.76 -11.05 3.83
C LEU A 304 -12.24 -10.75 3.56
N PHE A 305 -12.64 -10.68 2.28
CA PHE A 305 -14.05 -10.54 1.89
C PHE A 305 -14.87 -11.69 2.47
N PHE A 306 -14.46 -12.92 2.28
CA PHE A 306 -15.17 -14.10 2.79
C PHE A 306 -15.25 -14.11 4.33
N GLN A 307 -14.18 -13.69 5.01
CA GLN A 307 -14.23 -13.53 6.47
C GLN A 307 -15.24 -12.46 6.89
N ASN A 308 -15.34 -11.35 6.14
CA ASN A 308 -16.32 -10.30 6.41
C ASN A 308 -17.75 -10.77 6.14
N ILE A 309 -17.97 -11.61 5.12
CA ILE A 309 -19.25 -12.29 4.91
C ILE A 309 -19.64 -13.11 6.14
N LYS A 310 -18.72 -13.94 6.65
CA LYS A 310 -18.94 -14.72 7.88
C LYS A 310 -19.25 -13.84 9.08
N ASN A 311 -18.50 -12.75 9.24
CA ASN A 311 -18.71 -11.80 10.33
C ASN A 311 -20.11 -11.16 10.27
N ILE A 312 -20.54 -10.71 9.08
CA ILE A 312 -21.87 -10.10 8.87
C ILE A 312 -22.98 -11.11 9.22
N GLN A 313 -22.89 -12.35 8.74
CA GLN A 313 -23.89 -13.38 9.03
C GLN A 313 -23.96 -13.75 10.54
N ASN A 314 -22.84 -13.62 11.25
CA ASN A 314 -22.76 -13.93 12.69
C ASN A 314 -22.87 -12.69 13.60
N GLY A 315 -23.20 -11.51 13.06
CA GLY A 315 -23.31 -10.27 13.83
C GLY A 315 -21.98 -9.81 14.45
N GLN A 316 -20.85 -10.19 13.84
CA GLN A 316 -19.51 -9.81 14.28
C GLN A 316 -19.03 -8.55 13.53
N PRO A 317 -18.08 -7.79 14.10
CA PRO A 317 -17.52 -6.59 13.45
C PRO A 317 -16.88 -6.89 12.08
N ILE A 318 -17.13 -6.00 11.12
CA ILE A 318 -16.47 -6.03 9.80
C ILE A 318 -15.00 -5.62 9.98
N LYS A 319 -14.09 -6.43 9.47
CA LYS A 319 -12.65 -6.12 9.45
C LYS A 319 -12.35 -5.08 8.38
N ASN A 320 -11.40 -4.20 8.66
CA ASN A 320 -10.96 -3.13 7.74
C ASN A 320 -12.11 -2.22 7.27
N LEU A 321 -13.16 -2.06 8.09
CA LEU A 321 -14.22 -1.10 7.81
C LEU A 321 -13.57 0.28 7.61
N TYR A 322 -13.89 0.92 6.49
CA TYR A 322 -13.35 2.24 6.18
C TYR A 322 -14.11 3.30 6.97
N SER A 323 -13.39 4.13 7.68
CA SER A 323 -13.89 5.37 8.31
C SER A 323 -12.95 6.51 7.89
N GLU A 324 -13.50 7.61 7.42
CA GLU A 324 -12.73 8.82 7.10
C GLU A 324 -11.89 9.34 8.27
#